data_a225df8b69fe4d58c87c26ef7031e0ce
#
_entry.id   a225df8b69fe4d58c87c26ef7031e0ce
#
_cell.length_a   1.000
_cell.length_b   1.000
_cell.length_c   1.000
_cell.angle_alpha   90.00
_cell.angle_beta   90.00
_cell.angle_gamma   90.00
#
_symmetry.space_group_name_H-M   'P 1'
#
loop_
_entity.id
_entity.type
_entity.pdbx_description
1 polymer ?
#
loop_
_entity_poly.entity_id
_entity_poly.type
_entity_poly.pdbx_seq_one_letter_code
_entity_poly.pdbx_strand_id
1 'polypeptide(L)'
;MEYGIQMYSLRDLTPKDMEGALRTVAALGYKYVEYAGFFDNTAAQIVTWMDRFGLKVSGTHTNWKELEDESFAKTVAYHKEIGNKNIIIPGADLSTKEKLDEFIDFVNVVQPKLAAEGISLGFHNHAREF
;
A
#
# COMPACT_ATOMS: atom_id res chain seq x y z
N MET A 1 10.64 4.67 21.05
CA MET A 1 10.14 3.69 20.06
C MET A 1 9.09 4.37 19.23
N GLU A 2 9.11 4.22 17.90
CA GLU A 2 8.12 4.82 17.01
C GLU A 2 7.18 3.73 16.51
N TYR A 3 5.89 4.02 16.49
CA TYR A 3 4.84 3.08 16.08
C TYR A 3 4.16 3.52 14.79
N GLY A 4 3.75 2.53 13.99
CA GLY A 4 2.89 2.70 12.82
C GLY A 4 1.52 2.06 13.03
N ILE A 5 0.56 2.47 12.21
CA ILE A 5 -0.78 1.90 12.19
C ILE A 5 -1.17 1.55 10.76
N GLN A 6 -1.83 0.38 10.60
CA GLN A 6 -2.48 0.01 9.36
C GLN A 6 -3.83 0.76 9.25
N MET A 7 -3.99 1.56 8.18
CA MET A 7 -5.14 2.45 8.00
C MET A 7 -6.46 1.72 7.80
N TYR A 8 -6.45 0.42 7.53
CA TYR A 8 -7.67 -0.40 7.55
C TYR A 8 -8.36 -0.39 8.91
N SER A 9 -7.63 -0.09 9.98
CA SER A 9 -8.20 0.13 11.31
C SER A 9 -9.16 1.33 11.37
N LEU A 10 -9.06 2.26 10.42
CA LEU A 10 -9.92 3.42 10.26
C LEU A 10 -10.75 3.35 8.95
N ARG A 11 -11.03 2.16 8.45
CA ARG A 11 -11.72 1.92 7.16
C ARG A 11 -13.10 2.57 7.04
N ASP A 12 -13.75 2.89 8.16
CA ASP A 12 -15.04 3.57 8.17
C ASP A 12 -14.89 5.09 7.92
N LEU A 13 -13.69 5.63 8.13
CA LEU A 13 -13.37 7.05 8.00
C LEU A 13 -12.58 7.34 6.72
N THR A 14 -11.55 6.55 6.41
CA THR A 14 -10.61 6.82 5.32
C THR A 14 -11.24 7.08 3.96
N PRO A 15 -12.33 6.37 3.54
CA PRO A 15 -12.96 6.65 2.26
C PRO A 15 -13.71 7.99 2.20
N LYS A 16 -14.06 8.55 3.35
CA LYS A 16 -14.87 9.77 3.48
C LYS A 16 -14.01 10.99 3.81
N ASP A 17 -13.00 10.80 4.64
CA ASP A 17 -12.14 11.86 5.18
C ASP A 17 -10.75 11.31 5.50
N MET A 18 -9.92 11.16 4.47
CA MET A 18 -8.54 10.69 4.64
C MET A 18 -7.71 11.67 5.47
N GLU A 19 -7.89 12.98 5.27
CA GLU A 19 -7.18 14.00 6.06
C GLU A 19 -7.51 13.90 7.54
N GLY A 20 -8.79 13.76 7.88
CA GLY A 20 -9.25 13.58 9.27
C GLY A 20 -8.74 12.29 9.90
N ALA A 21 -8.65 11.19 9.12
CA ALA A 21 -8.07 9.94 9.57
C ALA A 21 -6.58 10.09 9.89
N LEU A 22 -5.80 10.72 9.01
CA LEU A 22 -4.37 10.98 9.22
C LEU A 22 -4.12 11.90 10.42
N ARG A 23 -4.92 12.95 10.57
CA ARG A 23 -4.88 13.84 11.74
C ARG A 23 -5.15 13.06 13.03
N THR A 24 -6.12 12.17 13.03
CA THR A 24 -6.48 11.36 14.19
C THR A 24 -5.33 10.44 14.62
N VAL A 25 -4.72 9.71 13.69
CA VAL A 25 -3.62 8.80 14.03
C VAL A 25 -2.38 9.56 14.50
N ALA A 26 -2.10 10.73 13.93
CA ALA A 26 -1.01 11.59 14.38
C ALA A 26 -1.26 12.11 15.82
N ALA A 27 -2.50 12.51 16.14
CA ALA A 27 -2.89 12.95 17.48
C ALA A 27 -2.78 11.82 18.52
N LEU A 28 -2.96 10.55 18.11
CA LEU A 28 -2.75 9.37 18.95
C LEU A 28 -1.26 9.02 19.15
N GLY A 29 -0.34 9.72 18.50
CA GLY A 29 1.11 9.56 18.66
C GLY A 29 1.77 8.60 17.67
N TYR A 30 1.05 8.08 16.69
CA TYR A 30 1.65 7.31 15.61
C TYR A 30 2.56 8.19 14.74
N LYS A 31 3.63 7.59 14.23
CA LYS A 31 4.59 8.25 13.32
C LYS A 31 4.57 7.68 11.92
N TYR A 32 4.09 6.46 11.77
CA TYR A 32 4.01 5.76 10.49
C TYR A 32 2.59 5.30 10.19
N VAL A 33 2.26 5.30 8.91
CA VAL A 33 0.99 4.78 8.40
C VAL A 33 1.26 3.76 7.29
N GLU A 34 0.54 2.63 7.34
CA GLU A 34 0.44 1.70 6.23
C GLU A 34 -0.92 1.91 5.57
N TYR A 35 -0.91 2.37 4.32
CA TYR A 35 -2.16 2.66 3.63
C TYR A 35 -2.89 1.39 3.17
N ALA A 36 -4.22 1.43 3.23
CA ALA A 36 -5.13 0.42 2.72
C ALA A 36 -6.06 1.03 1.65
N GLY A 37 -5.46 1.52 0.57
CA GLY A 37 -6.13 2.30 -0.46
C GLY A 37 -6.00 3.80 -0.26
N PHE A 38 -6.12 4.53 -1.36
CA PHE A 38 -5.98 6.00 -1.38
C PHE A 38 -7.28 6.75 -1.64
N PHE A 39 -8.36 6.05 -2.04
CA PHE A 39 -9.71 6.60 -2.20
C PHE A 39 -9.74 7.87 -3.07
N ASP A 40 -9.15 7.79 -4.26
CA ASP A 40 -9.05 8.88 -5.25
C ASP A 40 -8.27 10.13 -4.81
N ASN A 41 -7.62 10.10 -3.64
CA ASN A 41 -6.71 11.17 -3.25
C ASN A 41 -5.43 11.10 -4.07
N THR A 42 -4.97 12.24 -4.54
CA THR A 42 -3.71 12.33 -5.30
C THR A 42 -2.50 12.14 -4.38
N ALA A 43 -1.37 11.71 -4.94
CA ALA A 43 -0.12 11.60 -4.18
C ALA A 43 0.27 12.94 -3.54
N ALA A 44 0.10 14.05 -4.26
CA ALA A 44 0.38 15.40 -3.74
C ALA A 44 -0.49 15.74 -2.51
N GLN A 45 -1.78 15.36 -2.49
CA GLN A 45 -2.63 15.54 -1.31
C GLN A 45 -2.13 14.70 -0.14
N ILE A 46 -1.81 13.43 -0.37
CA ILE A 46 -1.26 12.52 0.66
C ILE A 46 0.04 13.09 1.25
N VAL A 47 0.98 13.52 0.41
CA VAL A 47 2.23 14.15 0.86
C VAL A 47 1.95 15.38 1.71
N THR A 48 1.08 16.27 1.25
CA THR A 48 0.72 17.50 1.98
C THR A 48 0.18 17.20 3.37
N TRP A 49 -0.68 16.20 3.50
CA TRP A 49 -1.24 15.83 4.81
C TRP A 49 -0.23 15.11 5.70
N MET A 50 0.59 14.20 5.14
CA MET A 50 1.66 13.55 5.90
C MET A 50 2.65 14.57 6.46
N ASP A 51 3.09 15.52 5.64
CA ASP A 51 4.01 16.59 6.07
C ASP A 51 3.38 17.45 7.18
N ARG A 52 2.12 17.85 6.99
CA ARG A 52 1.38 18.65 7.98
C ARG A 52 1.26 17.97 9.33
N PHE A 53 1.05 16.65 9.35
CA PHE A 53 0.83 15.89 10.59
C PHE A 53 2.09 15.17 11.11
N GLY A 54 3.24 15.32 10.44
CA GLY A 54 4.49 14.68 10.83
C GLY A 54 4.45 13.15 10.72
N LEU A 55 3.73 12.62 9.72
CA LEU A 55 3.61 11.20 9.42
C LEU A 55 4.53 10.78 8.28
N LYS A 56 4.91 9.50 8.27
CA LYS A 56 5.63 8.85 7.18
C LYS A 56 4.91 7.57 6.77
N VAL A 57 5.03 7.20 5.50
CA VAL A 57 4.52 5.92 5.02
C VAL A 57 5.48 4.79 5.39
N SER A 58 4.94 3.68 5.92
CA SER A 58 5.68 2.44 6.17
C SER A 58 5.47 1.39 5.09
N GLY A 59 4.33 1.44 4.42
CA GLY A 59 3.94 0.51 3.37
C GLY A 59 2.55 0.80 2.85
N THR A 60 2.14 0.05 1.84
CA THR A 60 0.80 0.17 1.27
C THR A 60 0.24 -1.20 0.93
N HIS A 61 -1.00 -1.47 1.29
CA HIS A 61 -1.78 -2.53 0.69
C HIS A 61 -2.20 -2.09 -0.71
N THR A 62 -1.69 -2.77 -1.73
CA THR A 62 -1.92 -2.45 -3.15
C THR A 62 -2.42 -3.70 -3.85
N ASN A 63 -3.55 -3.59 -4.55
CA ASN A 63 -4.07 -4.70 -5.34
C ASN A 63 -3.05 -5.06 -6.44
N TRP A 64 -2.75 -6.35 -6.61
CA TRP A 64 -1.77 -6.79 -7.60
C TRP A 64 -2.13 -6.39 -9.05
N LYS A 65 -3.42 -6.19 -9.35
CA LYS A 65 -3.87 -5.65 -10.64
C LYS A 65 -3.38 -4.24 -10.94
N GLU A 66 -3.09 -3.46 -9.90
CA GLU A 66 -2.49 -2.13 -10.05
C GLU A 66 -1.00 -2.20 -10.45
N LEU A 67 -0.41 -3.39 -10.40
CA LEU A 67 0.97 -3.68 -10.81
C LEU A 67 1.07 -4.35 -12.18
N GLU A 68 -0.06 -4.57 -12.86
CA GLU A 68 -0.09 -5.04 -14.25
C GLU A 68 0.47 -3.97 -15.20
N ASP A 69 0.96 -4.39 -16.36
CA ASP A 69 1.74 -3.55 -17.29
C ASP A 69 1.10 -2.18 -17.60
N GLU A 70 -0.23 -2.12 -17.80
CA GLU A 70 -0.96 -0.88 -18.09
C GLU A 70 -0.94 0.13 -16.95
N SER A 71 -0.93 -0.35 -15.70
CA SER A 71 -1.02 0.46 -14.48
C SER A 71 0.32 0.66 -13.80
N PHE A 72 1.31 -0.19 -14.09
CA PHE A 72 2.59 -0.27 -13.38
C PHE A 72 3.29 1.08 -13.24
N ALA A 73 3.50 1.79 -14.34
CA ALA A 73 4.22 3.06 -14.34
C ALA A 73 3.52 4.11 -13.47
N LYS A 74 2.19 4.19 -13.54
CA LYS A 74 1.38 5.11 -12.74
C LYS A 74 1.45 4.76 -11.26
N THR A 75 1.33 3.48 -10.93
CA THR A 75 1.42 2.99 -9.56
C THR A 75 2.79 3.29 -8.96
N VAL A 76 3.86 2.95 -9.66
CA VAL A 76 5.24 3.25 -9.22
C VAL A 76 5.45 4.74 -9.00
N ALA A 77 5.01 5.60 -9.93
CA ALA A 77 5.14 7.05 -9.80
C ALA A 77 4.43 7.57 -8.53
N TYR A 78 3.20 7.10 -8.27
CA TYR A 78 2.44 7.46 -7.07
C TYR A 78 3.19 7.07 -5.80
N HIS A 79 3.67 5.81 -5.71
CA HIS A 79 4.37 5.30 -4.54
C HIS A 79 5.71 6.02 -4.31
N LYS A 80 6.44 6.36 -5.36
CA LYS A 80 7.67 7.15 -5.25
C LYS A 80 7.39 8.57 -4.73
N GLU A 81 6.34 9.21 -5.21
CA GLU A 81 5.95 10.56 -4.77
C GLU A 81 5.61 10.60 -3.28
N ILE A 82 4.87 9.62 -2.77
CA ILE A 82 4.56 9.55 -1.33
C ILE A 82 5.71 9.01 -0.48
N GLY A 83 6.83 8.62 -1.08
CA GLY A 83 8.00 8.06 -0.38
C GLY A 83 7.82 6.61 0.08
N ASN A 84 6.88 5.87 -0.52
CA ASN A 84 6.68 4.46 -0.18
C ASN A 84 7.72 3.55 -0.82
N LYS A 85 8.33 2.69 -0.01
CA LYS A 85 9.31 1.68 -0.45
C LYS A 85 8.81 0.24 -0.27
N ASN A 86 7.60 0.06 0.22
CA ASN A 86 7.06 -1.27 0.53
C ASN A 86 5.64 -1.38 -0.02
N ILE A 87 5.47 -2.13 -1.10
CA ILE A 87 4.16 -2.53 -1.61
C ILE A 87 3.85 -3.90 -1.06
N ILE A 88 2.64 -4.07 -0.52
CA ILE A 88 2.16 -5.31 0.05
C ILE A 88 0.88 -5.69 -0.68
N ILE A 89 0.86 -6.85 -1.32
CA ILE A 89 -0.36 -7.39 -1.91
C ILE A 89 -1.24 -7.91 -0.77
N PRO A 90 -2.46 -7.37 -0.57
CA PRO A 90 -3.30 -7.71 0.59
C PRO A 90 -4.00 -9.05 0.45
N GLY A 91 -3.91 -9.70 -0.69
CA GLY A 91 -4.47 -11.00 -0.96
C GLY A 91 -4.61 -11.27 -2.45
N ALA A 92 -4.70 -12.55 -2.80
CA ALA A 92 -4.99 -13.05 -4.13
C ALA A 92 -5.93 -14.26 -4.03
N ASP A 93 -6.61 -14.57 -5.11
CA ASP A 93 -7.38 -15.81 -5.20
C ASP A 93 -6.43 -16.95 -5.59
N LEU A 94 -6.03 -17.73 -4.60
CA LEU A 94 -5.12 -18.87 -4.73
C LEU A 94 -5.86 -20.21 -4.56
N SER A 95 -7.17 -20.24 -4.85
CA SER A 95 -8.05 -21.37 -4.57
C SER A 95 -7.84 -22.58 -5.47
N THR A 96 -7.16 -22.41 -6.61
CA THR A 96 -6.81 -23.51 -7.52
C THR A 96 -5.32 -23.45 -7.85
N LYS A 97 -4.79 -24.58 -8.32
CA LYS A 97 -3.38 -24.66 -8.75
C LYS A 97 -3.09 -23.68 -9.89
N GLU A 98 -4.00 -23.55 -10.84
CA GLU A 98 -3.87 -22.66 -11.98
C GLU A 98 -3.74 -21.20 -11.55
N LYS A 99 -4.60 -20.75 -10.62
CA LYS A 99 -4.56 -19.37 -10.06
C LYS A 99 -3.29 -19.13 -9.25
N LEU A 100 -2.85 -20.13 -8.50
CA LEU A 100 -1.60 -20.05 -7.77
C LEU A 100 -0.40 -19.92 -8.73
N ASP A 101 -0.34 -20.75 -9.76
CA ASP A 101 0.74 -20.72 -10.76
C ASP A 101 0.75 -19.34 -11.48
N GLU A 102 -0.42 -18.84 -11.90
CA GLU A 102 -0.56 -17.50 -12.51
C GLU A 102 -0.05 -16.38 -11.59
N PHE A 103 -0.39 -16.44 -10.32
CA PHE A 103 0.06 -15.45 -9.35
C PHE A 103 1.58 -15.54 -9.10
N ILE A 104 2.15 -16.74 -9.04
CA ILE A 104 3.60 -16.95 -8.91
C ILE A 104 4.32 -16.39 -10.13
N ASP A 105 3.84 -16.67 -11.34
CA ASP A 105 4.43 -16.14 -12.58
C ASP A 105 4.37 -14.61 -12.59
N PHE A 106 3.24 -14.03 -12.21
CA PHE A 106 3.08 -12.58 -12.07
C PHE A 106 4.10 -11.99 -11.09
N VAL A 107 4.24 -12.55 -9.88
CA VAL A 107 5.18 -12.06 -8.86
C VAL A 107 6.63 -12.16 -9.34
N ASN A 108 7.00 -13.25 -10.01
CA ASN A 108 8.34 -13.44 -10.55
C ASN A 108 8.70 -12.41 -11.63
N VAL A 109 7.72 -11.88 -12.35
CA VAL A 109 7.92 -10.83 -13.35
C VAL A 109 7.94 -9.44 -12.70
N VAL A 110 7.01 -9.15 -11.78
CA VAL A 110 6.84 -7.80 -11.25
C VAL A 110 7.83 -7.44 -10.15
N GLN A 111 8.22 -8.41 -9.33
CA GLN A 111 9.15 -8.17 -8.22
C GLN A 111 10.47 -7.54 -8.66
N PRO A 112 11.21 -8.08 -9.68
CA PRO A 112 12.43 -7.43 -10.12
C PRO A 112 12.21 -6.06 -10.75
N LYS A 113 11.06 -5.82 -11.40
CA LYS A 113 10.71 -4.47 -11.91
C LYS A 113 10.56 -3.46 -10.78
N LEU A 114 9.87 -3.85 -9.69
CA LEU A 114 9.73 -3.00 -8.49
C LEU A 114 11.06 -2.78 -7.79
N ALA A 115 11.88 -3.82 -7.66
CA ALA A 115 13.21 -3.73 -7.06
C ALA A 115 14.11 -2.74 -7.79
N ALA A 116 14.04 -2.70 -9.13
CA ALA A 116 14.76 -1.72 -9.96
C ALA A 116 14.32 -0.27 -9.65
N GLU A 117 13.09 -0.08 -9.18
CA GLU A 117 12.55 1.21 -8.76
C GLU A 117 12.77 1.52 -7.25
N GLY A 118 13.46 0.62 -6.54
CA GLY A 118 13.74 0.75 -5.11
C GLY A 118 12.55 0.41 -4.21
N ILE A 119 11.60 -0.38 -4.72
CA ILE A 119 10.38 -0.77 -4.01
C ILE A 119 10.40 -2.28 -3.76
N SER A 120 10.18 -2.69 -2.51
CA SER A 120 10.01 -4.09 -2.14
C SER A 120 8.57 -4.53 -2.36
N LEU A 121 8.40 -5.83 -2.66
CA LEU A 121 7.08 -6.47 -2.78
C LEU A 121 6.92 -7.48 -1.66
N GLY A 122 5.81 -7.35 -0.92
CA GLY A 122 5.40 -8.30 0.13
C GLY A 122 4.01 -8.88 -0.17
N PHE A 123 3.65 -9.91 0.56
CA PHE A 123 2.33 -10.53 0.53
C PHE A 123 1.77 -10.62 1.95
N HIS A 124 0.53 -10.15 2.13
CA HIS A 124 -0.20 -10.28 3.38
C HIS A 124 -1.07 -11.54 3.31
N ASN A 125 -0.66 -12.57 4.03
CA ASN A 125 -1.38 -13.83 4.06
C ASN A 125 -2.54 -13.81 5.07
N HIS A 126 -3.53 -14.66 4.82
CA HIS A 126 -4.66 -14.93 5.69
C HIS A 126 -4.67 -16.42 6.06
N ALA A 127 -5.55 -16.81 6.97
CA ALA A 127 -5.68 -18.22 7.39
C ALA A 127 -6.04 -19.18 6.24
N ARG A 128 -6.66 -18.68 5.19
CA ARG A 128 -7.07 -19.48 4.00
C ARG A 128 -5.90 -19.94 3.12
N GLU A 129 -4.70 -19.35 3.27
CA GLU A 129 -3.49 -19.75 2.56
C GLU A 129 -2.75 -20.89 3.27
N PHE A 130 -3.22 -21.34 4.41
CA PHE A 130 -2.74 -22.45 5.21
C PHE A 130 -3.81 -23.53 5.38
#